data_128a4a449b62c42cc7334d7d40098eeb
#
_entry.id   128a4a449b62c42cc7334d7d40098eeb
#
_cell.length_a   1.000
_cell.length_b   1.000
_cell.length_c   1.000
_cell.angle_alpha   90.00
_cell.angle_beta   90.00
_cell.angle_gamma   90.00
#
_symmetry.space_group_name_H-M   'P 1'
#
loop_
_entity.id
_entity.type
_entity.pdbx_description
1 polymer ?
#
loop_
_entity_poly.entity_id
_entity_poly.type
_entity_poly.pdbx_seq_one_letter_code
_entity_poly.pdbx_strand_id
1 'polypeptide(L)'
;KAGECLADQDAGYKVGDTIKLRSGTSDEVIDTLTTDTLKVVGLCSSPMYISYGRGSATIGTGTISAFVMVPEETFDMDVYTEVYVQVKGAKNEVAFTDGYDKKVEKVLDQIEDITDERAEIRKQELVNEAQEKIDKAREELEQGRADAASELADAAAKIADAEEQLTSGKAQITSGKKQIASAKNTL
;
A
#
# COMPACT_ATOMS: atom_id res chain seq x y z
N LYS A 1 17.94 -16.42 -0.78
CA LYS A 1 16.85 -16.26 -1.74
C LYS A 1 15.60 -15.77 -1.01
N ALA A 2 14.69 -15.12 -1.72
CA ALA A 2 13.40 -14.74 -1.12
C ALA A 2 12.76 -15.95 -0.42
N GLY A 3 12.22 -15.74 0.80
CA GLY A 3 11.67 -16.81 1.62
C GLY A 3 12.68 -17.61 2.43
N GLU A 4 13.98 -17.30 2.35
CA GLU A 4 15.03 -17.88 3.21
C GLU A 4 15.54 -16.83 4.20
N CYS A 5 15.92 -17.26 5.40
CA CYS A 5 16.48 -16.36 6.41
C CYS A 5 17.64 -16.98 7.18
N LEU A 6 18.47 -16.10 7.77
CA LEU A 6 19.34 -16.43 8.88
C LEU A 6 18.62 -16.05 10.18
N ALA A 7 18.48 -16.96 11.10
CA ALA A 7 17.84 -16.68 12.39
C ALA A 7 18.86 -16.40 13.47
N ASP A 8 18.46 -15.60 14.46
CA ASP A 8 19.23 -15.34 15.66
C ASP A 8 19.60 -16.66 16.36
N GLN A 9 20.89 -16.90 16.58
CA GLN A 9 21.38 -18.14 17.18
C GLN A 9 20.87 -18.39 18.60
N ASP A 10 20.51 -17.33 19.33
CA ASP A 10 20.05 -17.41 20.71
C ASP A 10 18.50 -17.51 20.82
N ALA A 11 17.78 -17.46 19.70
CA ALA A 11 16.33 -17.54 19.68
C ALA A 11 15.76 -18.97 19.67
N GLY A 12 16.64 -19.99 19.67
CA GLY A 12 16.24 -21.41 19.76
C GLY A 12 15.82 -22.03 18.43
N TYR A 13 15.89 -21.33 17.32
CA TYR A 13 15.63 -21.88 15.99
C TYR A 13 16.74 -22.81 15.50
N LYS A 14 16.40 -23.72 14.60
CA LYS A 14 17.34 -24.65 13.97
C LYS A 14 17.28 -24.49 12.45
N VAL A 15 18.39 -24.80 11.80
CA VAL A 15 18.42 -24.86 10.33
C VAL A 15 17.40 -25.89 9.84
N GLY A 16 16.55 -25.48 8.91
CA GLY A 16 15.43 -26.25 8.38
C GLY A 16 14.07 -25.88 8.98
N ASP A 17 14.03 -25.15 10.08
CA ASP A 17 12.78 -24.67 10.65
C ASP A 17 12.07 -23.67 9.72
N THR A 18 10.77 -23.56 9.90
CA THR A 18 9.94 -22.59 9.19
C THR A 18 9.38 -21.58 10.18
N ILE A 19 9.60 -20.31 9.93
CA ILE A 19 9.10 -19.19 10.74
C ILE A 19 7.93 -18.56 9.99
N LYS A 20 6.77 -18.50 10.62
CA LYS A 20 5.63 -17.72 10.11
C LYS A 20 5.57 -16.37 10.80
N LEU A 21 5.70 -15.31 10.02
CA LEU A 21 5.63 -13.93 10.49
C LEU A 21 4.17 -13.52 10.70
N ARG A 22 3.96 -12.66 11.68
CA ARG A 22 2.68 -12.00 11.92
C ARG A 22 2.95 -10.52 12.21
N SER A 23 2.12 -9.67 11.65
CA SER A 23 2.15 -8.25 12.01
C SER A 23 1.72 -8.06 13.46
N GLY A 24 2.34 -7.12 14.13
CA GLY A 24 1.92 -6.63 15.46
C GLY A 24 1.08 -5.35 15.37
N THR A 25 0.75 -4.90 14.16
CA THR A 25 -0.08 -3.72 13.86
C THR A 25 -1.34 -4.13 13.09
N SER A 26 -2.09 -3.16 12.59
CA SER A 26 -3.24 -3.38 11.69
C SER A 26 -2.85 -3.72 10.26
N ASP A 27 -1.58 -3.46 9.87
CA ASP A 27 -1.09 -3.69 8.52
C ASP A 27 -0.74 -5.16 8.32
N GLU A 28 -0.86 -5.67 7.12
CA GLU A 28 -0.50 -7.05 6.82
C GLU A 28 1.03 -7.18 6.58
N VAL A 29 1.59 -8.36 6.89
CA VAL A 29 3.03 -8.63 6.65
C VAL A 29 3.39 -8.46 5.17
N ILE A 30 2.47 -8.82 4.28
CA ILE A 30 2.67 -8.73 2.82
C ILE A 30 2.66 -7.29 2.28
N ASP A 31 2.30 -6.29 3.09
CA ASP A 31 2.41 -4.87 2.71
C ASP A 31 3.87 -4.38 2.70
N THR A 32 4.77 -5.13 3.34
CA THR A 32 6.20 -4.77 3.46
C THR A 32 7.15 -5.90 3.09
N LEU A 33 6.66 -7.13 3.03
CA LEU A 33 7.44 -8.31 2.68
C LEU A 33 6.75 -9.11 1.57
N THR A 34 7.53 -9.71 0.68
CA THR A 34 7.03 -10.57 -0.40
C THR A 34 6.48 -11.92 0.10
N THR A 35 6.71 -12.27 1.37
CA THR A 35 6.22 -13.51 1.99
C THR A 35 6.10 -13.35 3.51
N ASP A 36 5.12 -14.03 4.09
CA ASP A 36 4.95 -14.15 5.54
C ASP A 36 5.63 -15.39 6.14
N THR A 37 6.27 -16.20 5.30
CA THR A 37 6.84 -17.48 5.70
C THR A 37 8.30 -17.58 5.27
N LEU A 38 9.18 -17.81 6.24
CA LEU A 38 10.62 -17.86 6.06
C LEU A 38 11.18 -19.22 6.46
N LYS A 39 12.07 -19.77 5.63
CA LYS A 39 12.82 -20.99 5.95
C LYS A 39 14.18 -20.63 6.53
N VAL A 40 14.50 -21.15 7.70
CA VAL A 40 15.80 -20.96 8.34
C VAL A 40 16.86 -21.79 7.58
N VAL A 41 17.79 -21.10 6.93
CA VAL A 41 18.90 -21.73 6.19
C VAL A 41 20.23 -21.63 6.92
N GLY A 42 20.29 -20.84 8.00
CA GLY A 42 21.47 -20.68 8.84
C GLY A 42 21.15 -19.92 10.11
N LEU A 43 22.11 -19.91 11.03
CA LEU A 43 22.03 -19.13 12.26
C LEU A 43 23.10 -18.04 12.22
N CYS A 44 22.80 -16.89 12.81
CA CYS A 44 23.75 -15.78 12.87
C CYS A 44 23.68 -15.04 14.21
N SER A 45 24.73 -14.28 14.51
CA SER A 45 24.74 -13.25 15.53
C SER A 45 24.96 -11.88 14.87
N SER A 46 24.49 -10.82 15.50
CA SER A 46 24.66 -9.48 14.97
C SER A 46 25.27 -8.57 16.02
N PRO A 47 26.25 -7.74 15.67
CA PRO A 47 26.81 -6.74 16.57
C PRO A 47 25.79 -5.67 17.00
N MET A 48 24.66 -5.57 16.32
CA MET A 48 23.55 -4.69 16.69
C MET A 48 22.76 -5.22 17.90
N TYR A 49 22.88 -6.52 18.20
CA TYR A 49 22.12 -7.22 19.24
C TYR A 49 23.03 -7.96 20.20
N ILE A 50 24.07 -7.27 20.72
CA ILE A 50 25.09 -7.85 21.62
C ILE A 50 24.66 -7.92 23.08
N SER A 51 23.63 -7.14 23.48
CA SER A 51 23.17 -7.15 24.87
C SER A 51 22.10 -8.23 25.09
N TYR A 52 21.95 -8.64 26.37
CA TYR A 52 20.96 -9.65 26.76
C TYR A 52 19.52 -9.21 26.44
N GLY A 53 19.24 -7.93 26.55
CA GLY A 53 17.99 -7.35 26.02
C GLY A 53 18.25 -6.83 24.62
N ARG A 54 17.68 -7.49 23.60
CA ARG A 54 17.85 -7.20 22.16
C ARG A 54 17.38 -5.81 21.74
N GLY A 55 16.88 -5.00 22.65
CA GLY A 55 16.35 -3.68 22.42
C GLY A 55 14.86 -3.58 22.76
N SER A 56 14.29 -2.40 22.51
CA SER A 56 12.87 -2.12 22.72
C SER A 56 12.15 -2.02 21.38
N ALA A 57 10.88 -2.43 21.38
CA ALA A 57 9.96 -2.25 20.27
C ALA A 57 8.75 -1.44 20.74
N THR A 58 8.10 -0.77 19.82
CA THR A 58 6.83 -0.08 20.07
C THR A 58 5.61 -1.02 19.96
N ILE A 59 5.86 -2.30 19.64
CA ILE A 59 4.85 -3.32 19.34
C ILE A 59 4.93 -4.46 20.36
N GLY A 60 3.79 -5.08 20.65
CA GLY A 60 3.70 -6.25 21.50
C GLY A 60 4.07 -5.97 22.96
N THR A 61 5.03 -6.74 23.50
CA THR A 61 5.49 -6.60 24.90
C THR A 61 6.48 -5.43 25.09
N GLY A 62 6.81 -4.71 24.04
CA GLY A 62 7.82 -3.65 24.06
C GLY A 62 9.27 -4.14 24.08
N THR A 63 9.51 -5.42 23.91
CA THR A 63 10.86 -6.02 23.88
C THR A 63 11.11 -6.79 22.59
N ILE A 64 12.33 -6.68 22.07
CA ILE A 64 12.79 -7.52 20.97
C ILE A 64 13.38 -8.80 21.56
N SER A 65 12.80 -9.96 21.24
CA SER A 65 13.25 -11.26 21.75
C SER A 65 14.16 -12.01 20.76
N ALA A 66 14.03 -11.73 19.47
CA ALA A 66 14.80 -12.36 18.40
C ALA A 66 14.80 -11.49 17.15
N PHE A 67 15.76 -11.75 16.27
CA PHE A 67 15.81 -11.16 14.95
C PHE A 67 15.98 -12.23 13.85
N VAL A 68 15.62 -11.90 12.64
CA VAL A 68 15.96 -12.65 11.44
C VAL A 68 16.60 -11.72 10.41
N MET A 69 17.56 -12.24 9.66
CA MET A 69 18.14 -11.54 8.51
C MET A 69 17.63 -12.21 7.24
N VAL A 70 17.04 -11.41 6.37
CA VAL A 70 16.52 -11.83 5.09
C VAL A 70 17.25 -11.10 3.96
N PRO A 71 17.32 -11.66 2.75
CA PRO A 71 17.85 -10.94 1.60
C PRO A 71 16.93 -9.80 1.17
N GLU A 72 17.50 -8.85 0.45
CA GLU A 72 16.81 -7.64 0.00
C GLU A 72 15.52 -7.96 -0.79
N GLU A 73 15.54 -8.99 -1.61
CA GLU A 73 14.39 -9.43 -2.43
C GLU A 73 13.18 -9.90 -1.60
N THR A 74 13.34 -10.05 -0.29
CA THR A 74 12.25 -10.38 0.63
C THR A 74 11.45 -9.14 1.04
N PHE A 75 12.03 -7.94 0.90
CA PHE A 75 11.34 -6.70 1.19
C PHE A 75 10.57 -6.21 -0.05
N ASP A 76 9.34 -5.76 0.17
CA ASP A 76 8.51 -5.04 -0.81
C ASP A 76 8.34 -3.59 -0.33
N MET A 77 9.46 -2.87 -0.29
CA MET A 77 9.53 -1.51 0.22
C MET A 77 10.45 -0.65 -0.67
N ASP A 78 10.01 0.56 -0.96
CA ASP A 78 10.77 1.54 -1.75
C ASP A 78 11.80 2.34 -0.92
N VAL A 79 11.84 2.12 0.40
CA VAL A 79 12.65 2.91 1.33
C VAL A 79 13.36 2.03 2.34
N TYR A 80 14.54 2.46 2.77
CA TYR A 80 15.24 1.89 3.92
C TYR A 80 14.74 2.56 5.20
N THR A 81 14.53 1.79 6.26
CA THR A 81 14.14 2.31 7.58
C THR A 81 15.33 2.84 8.36
N GLU A 82 16.52 2.29 8.11
CA GLU A 82 17.76 2.69 8.77
C GLU A 82 18.95 2.58 7.81
N VAL A 83 19.92 3.46 7.97
CA VAL A 83 21.17 3.46 7.22
C VAL A 83 22.34 3.58 8.20
N TYR A 84 23.27 2.64 8.14
CA TYR A 84 24.47 2.63 8.96
C TYR A 84 25.68 3.10 8.17
N VAL A 85 26.34 4.16 8.66
CA VAL A 85 27.49 4.76 8.00
C VAL A 85 28.75 4.51 8.80
N GLN A 86 29.80 3.98 8.16
CA GLN A 86 31.11 3.83 8.76
C GLN A 86 32.03 4.96 8.31
N VAL A 87 32.47 5.78 9.26
CA VAL A 87 33.39 6.88 8.99
C VAL A 87 34.83 6.35 8.82
N LYS A 88 35.42 6.60 7.64
CA LYS A 88 36.76 6.17 7.32
C LYS A 88 37.78 6.73 8.32
N GLY A 89 38.48 5.84 8.95
CA GLY A 89 39.56 6.17 9.94
C GLY A 89 39.07 6.45 11.35
N ALA A 90 37.73 6.51 11.61
CA ALA A 90 37.22 6.68 12.97
C ALA A 90 37.59 5.51 13.89
N LYS A 91 37.60 4.27 13.37
CA LYS A 91 38.00 3.08 14.16
C LYS A 91 39.47 3.09 14.66
N ASN A 92 40.32 3.99 14.12
CA ASN A 92 41.71 4.12 14.57
C ASN A 92 41.85 5.14 15.73
N GLU A 93 40.77 5.83 16.06
CA GLU A 93 40.69 6.73 17.21
C GLU A 93 40.05 5.97 18.39
N VAL A 94 40.35 6.45 19.57
CA VAL A 94 39.66 5.98 20.78
C VAL A 94 38.29 6.61 20.82
N ALA A 95 37.24 5.78 20.93
CA ALA A 95 35.85 6.27 21.00
C ALA A 95 35.68 7.28 22.15
N PHE A 96 34.84 8.28 21.93
CA PHE A 96 34.53 9.36 22.87
C PHE A 96 35.71 10.28 23.18
N THR A 97 36.67 10.43 22.25
CA THR A 97 37.72 11.43 22.32
C THR A 97 37.51 12.52 21.27
N ASP A 98 38.07 13.72 21.52
CA ASP A 98 38.00 14.86 20.56
C ASP A 98 38.46 14.48 19.14
N GLY A 99 39.42 13.57 19.02
CA GLY A 99 39.89 13.11 17.71
C GLY A 99 38.86 12.26 16.96
N TYR A 100 38.15 11.40 17.71
CA TYR A 100 37.03 10.61 17.18
C TYR A 100 35.86 11.52 16.78
N ASP A 101 35.44 12.38 17.72
CA ASP A 101 34.28 13.26 17.57
C ASP A 101 34.46 14.19 16.36
N LYS A 102 35.58 14.85 16.22
CA LYS A 102 35.88 15.70 15.04
C LYS A 102 35.82 14.98 13.70
N LYS A 103 36.16 13.68 13.65
CA LYS A 103 36.08 12.91 12.41
C LYS A 103 34.63 12.53 12.09
N VAL A 104 33.86 12.21 13.12
CA VAL A 104 32.46 11.81 12.98
C VAL A 104 31.60 13.02 12.65
N GLU A 105 31.71 14.12 13.40
CA GLU A 105 30.98 15.36 13.20
C GLU A 105 31.11 15.88 11.77
N LYS A 106 32.33 15.92 11.23
CA LYS A 106 32.54 16.36 9.84
C LYS A 106 31.74 15.56 8.82
N VAL A 107 31.53 14.27 9.05
CA VAL A 107 30.74 13.41 8.14
C VAL A 107 29.27 13.55 8.44
N LEU A 108 28.92 13.76 9.71
CA LEU A 108 27.55 14.01 10.14
C LEU A 108 26.98 15.28 9.49
N ASP A 109 27.71 16.40 9.55
CA ASP A 109 27.34 17.65 8.91
C ASP A 109 27.06 17.45 7.41
N GLN A 110 27.90 16.69 6.71
CA GLN A 110 27.71 16.39 5.29
C GLN A 110 26.46 15.51 5.03
N ILE A 111 26.14 14.59 5.96
CA ILE A 111 24.94 13.75 5.87
C ILE A 111 23.69 14.59 6.13
N GLU A 112 23.73 15.51 7.11
CA GLU A 112 22.62 16.40 7.42
C GLU A 112 22.27 17.28 6.24
N ASP A 113 23.27 17.92 5.61
CA ASP A 113 23.07 18.73 4.39
C ASP A 113 22.40 17.93 3.26
N ILE A 114 22.88 16.71 3.01
CA ILE A 114 22.31 15.81 1.97
C ILE A 114 20.90 15.38 2.37
N THR A 115 20.66 15.11 3.65
CA THR A 115 19.37 14.63 4.14
C THR A 115 18.29 15.69 3.96
N ASP A 116 18.58 16.94 4.27
CA ASP A 116 17.65 18.05 4.11
C ASP A 116 17.26 18.25 2.64
N GLU A 117 18.25 18.25 1.74
CA GLU A 117 18.00 18.34 0.29
C GLU A 117 17.16 17.16 -0.22
N ARG A 118 17.51 15.95 0.17
CA ARG A 118 16.79 14.73 -0.26
C ARG A 118 15.39 14.64 0.33
N ALA A 119 15.20 15.11 1.57
CA ALA A 119 13.87 15.14 2.20
C ALA A 119 12.91 16.06 1.44
N GLU A 120 13.37 17.25 1.01
CA GLU A 120 12.52 18.15 0.24
C GLU A 120 12.23 17.61 -1.17
N ILE A 121 13.21 17.00 -1.84
CA ILE A 121 13.00 16.32 -3.14
C ILE A 121 11.94 15.21 -2.97
N ARG A 122 12.09 14.33 -1.98
CA ARG A 122 11.16 13.21 -1.77
C ARG A 122 9.75 13.69 -1.44
N LYS A 123 9.63 14.70 -0.62
CA LYS A 123 8.34 15.33 -0.33
C LYS A 123 7.66 15.83 -1.60
N GLN A 124 8.42 16.49 -2.50
CA GLN A 124 7.87 16.98 -3.76
C GLN A 124 7.46 15.83 -4.70
N GLU A 125 8.24 14.75 -4.77
CA GLU A 125 7.90 13.55 -5.52
C GLU A 125 6.57 12.96 -5.03
N LEU A 126 6.42 12.76 -3.71
CA LEU A 126 5.19 12.22 -3.10
C LEU A 126 3.97 13.12 -3.36
N VAL A 127 4.13 14.43 -3.29
CA VAL A 127 3.05 15.39 -3.61
C VAL A 127 2.65 15.27 -5.08
N ASN A 128 3.62 15.18 -5.99
CA ASN A 128 3.35 15.05 -7.42
C ASN A 128 2.64 13.72 -7.73
N GLU A 129 3.10 12.60 -7.18
CA GLU A 129 2.47 11.29 -7.32
C GLU A 129 1.03 11.27 -6.81
N ALA A 130 0.79 11.91 -5.65
CA ALA A 130 -0.56 12.04 -5.09
C ALA A 130 -1.47 12.91 -5.98
N GLN A 131 -0.93 14.02 -6.50
CA GLN A 131 -1.67 14.89 -7.40
C GLN A 131 -2.07 14.19 -8.70
N GLU A 132 -1.15 13.45 -9.31
CA GLU A 132 -1.42 12.66 -10.52
C GLU A 132 -2.54 11.63 -10.30
N LYS A 133 -2.52 10.95 -9.16
CA LYS A 133 -3.58 10.00 -8.78
C LYS A 133 -4.95 10.69 -8.62
N ILE A 134 -4.96 11.88 -8.00
CA ILE A 134 -6.18 12.67 -7.83
C ILE A 134 -6.72 13.13 -9.18
N ASP A 135 -5.87 13.63 -10.06
CA ASP A 135 -6.28 14.14 -11.35
C ASP A 135 -6.83 13.01 -12.24
N LYS A 136 -6.19 11.84 -12.22
CA LYS A 136 -6.71 10.64 -12.89
C LYS A 136 -8.07 10.19 -12.35
N ALA A 137 -8.23 10.16 -11.03
CA ALA A 137 -9.51 9.80 -10.42
C ALA A 137 -10.64 10.81 -10.75
N ARG A 138 -10.30 12.11 -10.88
CA ARG A 138 -11.24 13.14 -11.32
C ARG A 138 -11.67 12.92 -12.76
N GLU A 139 -10.73 12.63 -13.65
CA GLU A 139 -11.03 12.34 -15.05
C GLU A 139 -11.96 11.12 -15.19
N GLU A 140 -11.66 10.04 -14.48
CA GLU A 140 -12.50 8.84 -14.44
C GLU A 140 -13.92 9.14 -13.89
N LEU A 141 -14.01 10.00 -12.87
CA LEU A 141 -15.29 10.41 -12.31
C LEU A 141 -16.11 11.25 -13.31
N GLU A 142 -15.51 12.20 -14.00
CA GLU A 142 -16.17 13.01 -15.02
C GLU A 142 -16.65 12.15 -16.20
N GLN A 143 -15.83 11.20 -16.63
CA GLN A 143 -16.25 10.25 -17.68
C GLN A 143 -17.44 9.40 -17.20
N GLY A 144 -17.39 8.85 -16.01
CA GLY A 144 -18.48 8.05 -15.45
C GLY A 144 -19.77 8.85 -15.28
N ARG A 145 -19.68 10.13 -14.94
CA ARG A 145 -20.86 11.04 -14.90
C ARG A 145 -21.44 11.30 -16.27
N ALA A 146 -20.60 11.50 -17.28
CA ALA A 146 -21.05 11.71 -18.66
C ALA A 146 -21.76 10.47 -19.21
N ASP A 147 -21.18 9.29 -18.97
CA ASP A 147 -21.77 8.01 -19.40
C ASP A 147 -23.13 7.76 -18.72
N ALA A 148 -23.22 7.98 -17.40
CA ALA A 148 -24.46 7.86 -16.66
C ALA A 148 -25.52 8.86 -17.13
N ALA A 149 -25.16 10.09 -17.45
CA ALA A 149 -26.08 11.08 -17.99
C ALA A 149 -26.62 10.66 -19.37
N SER A 150 -25.76 10.09 -20.21
CA SER A 150 -26.17 9.55 -21.52
C SER A 150 -27.16 8.39 -21.39
N GLU A 151 -26.83 7.42 -20.51
CA GLU A 151 -27.71 6.27 -20.24
C GLU A 151 -29.10 6.71 -19.70
N LEU A 152 -29.10 7.69 -18.80
CA LEU A 152 -30.37 8.25 -18.27
C LEU A 152 -31.19 8.95 -19.34
N ALA A 153 -30.55 9.69 -20.24
CA ALA A 153 -31.24 10.34 -21.37
C ALA A 153 -31.87 9.31 -22.32
N ASP A 154 -31.13 8.23 -22.64
CA ASP A 154 -31.63 7.14 -23.48
C ASP A 154 -32.79 6.39 -22.80
N ALA A 155 -32.72 6.17 -21.50
CA ALA A 155 -33.80 5.54 -20.74
C ALA A 155 -35.06 6.43 -20.73
N ALA A 156 -34.88 7.73 -20.53
CA ALA A 156 -35.98 8.69 -20.56
C ALA A 156 -36.66 8.74 -21.93
N ALA A 157 -35.89 8.71 -23.01
CA ALA A 157 -36.46 8.64 -24.38
C ALA A 157 -37.28 7.37 -24.61
N LYS A 158 -36.78 6.21 -24.17
CA LYS A 158 -37.51 4.93 -24.27
C LYS A 158 -38.81 4.93 -23.46
N ILE A 159 -38.82 5.57 -22.29
CA ILE A 159 -40.04 5.73 -21.49
C ILE A 159 -41.05 6.61 -22.22
N ALA A 160 -40.61 7.75 -22.77
CA ALA A 160 -41.50 8.63 -23.53
C ALA A 160 -42.12 7.93 -24.73
N ASP A 161 -41.35 7.18 -25.51
CA ASP A 161 -41.84 6.37 -26.62
C ASP A 161 -42.90 5.32 -26.18
N ALA A 162 -42.63 4.65 -25.06
CA ALA A 162 -43.54 3.66 -24.50
C ALA A 162 -44.87 4.30 -24.02
N GLU A 163 -44.82 5.49 -23.43
CA GLU A 163 -46.01 6.25 -23.02
C GLU A 163 -46.86 6.68 -24.21
N GLU A 164 -46.23 7.10 -25.30
CA GLU A 164 -46.95 7.43 -26.57
C GLU A 164 -47.62 6.20 -27.16
N GLN A 165 -46.91 5.07 -27.22
CA GLN A 165 -47.47 3.79 -27.70
C GLN A 165 -48.66 3.34 -26.82
N LEU A 166 -48.53 3.47 -25.50
CA LEU A 166 -49.61 3.14 -24.56
C LEU A 166 -50.83 4.03 -24.78
N THR A 167 -50.62 5.33 -25.01
CA THR A 167 -51.67 6.30 -25.26
C THR A 167 -52.42 5.96 -26.58
N SER A 168 -51.67 5.68 -27.64
CA SER A 168 -52.22 5.24 -28.94
C SER A 168 -52.98 3.93 -28.79
N GLY A 169 -52.45 2.94 -28.12
CA GLY A 169 -53.13 1.66 -27.87
C GLY A 169 -54.43 1.82 -27.09
N LYS A 170 -54.49 2.67 -26.07
CA LYS A 170 -55.70 2.99 -25.32
C LYS A 170 -56.74 3.64 -26.21
N ALA A 171 -56.37 4.55 -27.13
CA ALA A 171 -57.26 5.17 -28.07
C ALA A 171 -57.89 4.14 -29.07
N GLN A 172 -57.02 3.22 -29.58
CA GLN A 172 -57.50 2.14 -30.47
C GLN A 172 -58.47 1.20 -29.77
N ILE A 173 -58.20 0.80 -28.53
CA ILE A 173 -59.07 -0.03 -27.72
C ILE A 173 -60.45 0.69 -27.50
N THR A 174 -60.38 1.96 -27.18
CA THR A 174 -61.66 2.77 -26.99
C THR A 174 -62.44 2.85 -28.24
N SER A 175 -61.79 3.06 -29.39
CA SER A 175 -62.48 3.07 -30.71
C SER A 175 -63.10 1.70 -31.05
N GLY A 176 -62.31 0.62 -30.84
CA GLY A 176 -62.80 -0.75 -31.05
C GLY A 176 -64.01 -1.10 -30.19
N LYS A 177 -63.99 -0.69 -28.90
CA LYS A 177 -65.14 -0.88 -27.99
C LYS A 177 -66.38 -0.15 -28.49
N LYS A 178 -66.30 1.08 -29.03
CA LYS A 178 -67.41 1.84 -29.63
C LYS A 178 -67.98 1.13 -30.87
N GLN A 179 -67.10 0.62 -31.75
CA GLN A 179 -67.54 -0.12 -32.95
C GLN A 179 -68.30 -1.41 -32.59
N ILE A 180 -67.80 -2.16 -31.60
CA ILE A 180 -68.48 -3.37 -31.11
C ILE A 180 -69.85 -3.03 -30.52
N ALA A 181 -69.90 -1.96 -29.69
CA ALA A 181 -71.19 -1.51 -29.13
C ALA A 181 -72.23 -1.08 -30.20
N SER A 182 -71.74 -0.38 -31.24
CA SER A 182 -72.62 0.00 -32.38
C SER A 182 -73.10 -1.22 -33.16
N ALA A 183 -72.26 -2.18 -33.47
CA ALA A 183 -72.57 -3.41 -34.14
C ALA A 183 -73.58 -4.28 -33.35
N LYS A 184 -73.47 -4.30 -32.02
CA LYS A 184 -74.38 -5.03 -31.12
C LYS A 184 -75.81 -4.39 -31.08
N ASN A 185 -75.94 -3.09 -31.34
CA ASN A 185 -77.21 -2.39 -31.35
C ASN A 185 -77.88 -2.45 -32.70
N THR A 186 -77.26 -2.96 -33.75
CA THR A 186 -77.80 -3.14 -35.09
C THR A 186 -78.19 -4.58 -35.39
N LEU A 187 -77.98 -5.48 -34.53
CA LEU A 187 -78.46 -6.87 -34.49
C LEU A 187 -79.67 -6.95 -33.59
#